data_78f8ac7aef799432ed24a95ba96e848b
#
_entry.id   78f8ac7aef799432ed24a95ba96e848b
#
_cell.length_a   1.000
_cell.length_b   1.000
_cell.length_c   1.000
_cell.angle_alpha   90.00
_cell.angle_beta   90.00
_cell.angle_gamma   90.00
#
_symmetry.space_group_name_H-M   'P 1'
#
loop_
_entity.id
_entity.type
_entity.pdbx_description
1 polymer ?
#
loop_
_entity_poly.entity_id
_entity_poly.type
_entity_poly.pdbx_seq_one_letter_code
_entity_poly.pdbx_strand_id
1 'polypeptide(L)'
;RNAWKLPELRRKLLFVVFALLIFRVGAAIPVPYINTEYLQDYIAANSGTIFGLLNTLSGSALSQATLFALSIQPYINASIIIQLMGMMILYFQKMQKEGESGRRKMNQWTRFLTIVVLAIQGPAYVANLFHTLPATAFIYGHSFWFVVYATVILIAGTMFIMWLGEKITDKGIGNGISLIIMIGIVARLPHALLAEVNARFQTSDGSAIMIILELVLLALVFMATIALVQAVRKVPVQYAKRIIGNKQYGGVRQYIPLKMNAANVMPIIFAQALMFIPMLFTKIAPGFAGAFADMTGFWYNFTLAVLVIAFTYFYTAIIVNPQMMADDMKRNGGFIPGVKPGKQTVNYIDTL
;
A
#
# COMPACT_ATOMS: atom_id res chain seq x y z
N ARG A 1 0.26 27.51 8.62
CA ARG A 1 0.24 28.50 9.73
C ARG A 1 -1.08 28.46 10.51
N ASN A 2 -2.23 28.21 9.86
CA ASN A 2 -3.53 28.16 10.54
C ASN A 2 -3.82 26.81 11.22
N ALA A 3 -3.21 25.72 10.79
CA ALA A 3 -3.40 24.38 11.37
C ALA A 3 -2.95 24.30 12.84
N TRP A 4 -1.90 25.02 13.23
CA TRP A 4 -1.41 25.06 14.62
C TRP A 4 -2.29 25.84 15.57
N LYS A 5 -3.17 26.69 15.06
CA LYS A 5 -4.11 27.50 15.87
C LYS A 5 -5.30 26.67 16.36
N LEU A 6 -5.61 25.54 15.70
CA LEU A 6 -6.71 24.65 16.07
C LEU A 6 -6.19 23.57 17.03
N PRO A 7 -6.60 23.57 18.32
CA PRO A 7 -6.05 22.65 19.33
C PRO A 7 -6.34 21.18 19.01
N GLU A 8 -7.47 20.87 18.40
CA GLU A 8 -7.82 19.51 17.99
C GLU A 8 -6.90 18.98 16.88
N LEU A 9 -6.65 19.78 15.85
CA LEU A 9 -5.79 19.41 14.74
C LEU A 9 -4.33 19.24 15.20
N ARG A 10 -3.88 20.11 16.10
CA ARG A 10 -2.55 20.01 16.70
C ARG A 10 -2.38 18.71 17.48
N ARG A 11 -3.36 18.31 18.31
CA ARG A 11 -3.32 17.02 19.03
C ARG A 11 -3.23 15.83 18.09
N LYS A 12 -4.04 15.82 17.02
CA LYS A 12 -4.02 14.76 16.02
C LYS A 12 -2.69 14.67 15.30
N LEU A 13 -2.12 15.80 14.89
CA LEU A 13 -0.79 15.85 14.25
C LEU A 13 0.31 15.36 15.18
N LEU A 14 0.35 15.83 16.44
CA LEU A 14 1.34 15.39 17.42
C LEU A 14 1.22 13.89 17.70
N PHE A 15 -0.01 13.36 17.78
CA PHE A 15 -0.23 11.93 17.95
C PHE A 15 0.33 11.13 16.76
N VAL A 16 0.10 11.56 15.52
CA VAL A 16 0.63 10.92 14.32
C VAL A 16 2.16 10.94 14.33
N VAL A 17 2.78 12.08 14.60
CA VAL A 17 4.25 12.20 14.66
C VAL A 17 4.82 11.27 15.73
N PHE A 18 4.21 11.24 16.92
CA PHE A 18 4.66 10.36 18.01
C PHE A 18 4.52 8.87 17.65
N ALA A 19 3.40 8.47 17.03
CA ALA A 19 3.19 7.11 16.57
C ALA A 19 4.22 6.70 15.49
N LEU A 20 4.53 7.59 14.55
CA LEU A 20 5.56 7.35 13.53
C LEU A 20 6.97 7.26 14.13
N LEU A 21 7.27 8.02 15.18
CA LEU A 21 8.53 7.88 15.94
C LEU A 21 8.64 6.51 16.60
N ILE A 22 7.57 6.02 17.24
CA ILE A 22 7.54 4.67 17.83
C ILE A 22 7.78 3.61 16.76
N PHE A 23 7.11 3.74 15.61
CA PHE A 23 7.34 2.85 14.46
C PHE A 23 8.81 2.87 14.03
N ARG A 24 9.42 4.04 13.95
CA ARG A 24 10.81 4.18 13.50
C ARG A 24 11.81 3.59 14.48
N VAL A 25 11.59 3.77 15.78
CA VAL A 25 12.40 3.14 16.84
C VAL A 25 12.31 1.61 16.76
N GLY A 26 11.10 1.06 16.63
CA GLY A 26 10.92 -0.39 16.51
C GLY A 26 11.50 -0.98 15.21
N ALA A 27 11.52 -0.20 14.14
CA ALA A 27 12.17 -0.60 12.88
C ALA A 27 13.71 -0.61 12.96
N ALA A 28 14.30 -0.05 14.01
CA ALA A 28 15.74 -0.08 14.25
C ALA A 28 16.18 -1.18 15.23
N ILE A 29 15.23 -1.89 15.87
CA ILE A 29 15.55 -2.95 16.84
C ILE A 29 15.67 -4.29 16.10
N PRO A 30 16.88 -4.89 16.00
CA PRO A 30 17.03 -6.19 15.32
C PRO A 30 16.42 -7.32 16.16
N VAL A 31 16.04 -8.40 15.47
CA VAL A 31 15.67 -9.65 16.17
C VAL A 31 16.90 -10.15 16.93
N PRO A 32 16.78 -10.47 18.22
CA PRO A 32 17.91 -10.94 19.02
C PRO A 32 18.59 -12.16 18.38
N TYR A 33 19.91 -12.28 18.60
CA TYR A 33 20.75 -13.40 18.16
C TYR A 33 21.06 -13.49 16.65
N ILE A 34 20.85 -12.41 15.87
CA ILE A 34 21.29 -12.28 14.49
C ILE A 34 22.35 -11.17 14.41
N ASN A 35 23.47 -11.45 13.73
CA ASN A 35 24.42 -10.41 13.33
C ASN A 35 23.93 -9.76 12.03
N THR A 36 23.57 -8.50 12.11
CA THR A 36 22.94 -7.75 11.01
C THR A 36 23.92 -7.28 9.94
N GLU A 37 25.24 -7.25 10.21
CA GLU A 37 26.24 -6.80 9.23
C GLU A 37 26.22 -7.67 7.97
N TYR A 38 26.24 -9.01 8.13
CA TYR A 38 26.16 -9.93 6.99
C TYR A 38 24.91 -9.77 6.14
N LEU A 39 23.77 -9.42 6.77
CA LEU A 39 22.51 -9.24 6.07
C LEU A 39 22.49 -7.94 5.26
N GLN A 40 23.09 -6.89 5.80
CA GLN A 40 23.22 -5.60 5.08
C GLN A 40 24.04 -5.75 3.81
N ASP A 41 25.17 -6.44 3.89
CA ASP A 41 26.03 -6.71 2.74
C ASP A 41 25.31 -7.54 1.67
N TYR A 42 24.58 -8.59 2.09
CA TYR A 42 23.80 -9.41 1.17
C TYR A 42 22.72 -8.61 0.43
N ILE A 43 21.97 -7.78 1.13
CA ILE A 43 20.89 -6.99 0.52
C ILE A 43 21.47 -5.86 -0.35
N ALA A 44 22.60 -5.29 0.02
CA ALA A 44 23.29 -4.31 -0.83
C ALA A 44 23.72 -4.94 -2.17
N ALA A 45 24.26 -6.16 -2.14
CA ALA A 45 24.62 -6.91 -3.34
C ALA A 45 23.42 -7.29 -4.22
N ASN A 46 22.22 -7.47 -3.61
CA ASN A 46 20.99 -7.88 -4.30
C ASN A 46 19.94 -6.76 -4.38
N SER A 47 20.34 -5.51 -4.41
CA SER A 47 19.46 -4.34 -4.39
C SER A 47 18.50 -4.27 -5.60
N GLY A 48 18.87 -4.80 -6.74
CA GLY A 48 18.03 -4.91 -7.96
C GLY A 48 17.00 -6.04 -7.95
N THR A 49 16.89 -6.80 -6.86
CA THR A 49 15.94 -7.91 -6.75
C THR A 49 14.69 -7.52 -5.93
N ILE A 50 13.70 -8.43 -5.89
CA ILE A 50 12.49 -8.27 -5.04
C ILE A 50 12.86 -8.01 -3.57
N PHE A 51 13.95 -8.60 -3.07
CA PHE A 51 14.41 -8.33 -1.72
C PHE A 51 14.82 -6.86 -1.51
N GLY A 52 15.45 -6.24 -2.50
CA GLY A 52 15.74 -4.80 -2.47
C GLY A 52 14.48 -3.93 -2.42
N LEU A 53 13.45 -4.29 -3.20
CA LEU A 53 12.16 -3.58 -3.17
C LEU A 53 11.45 -3.74 -1.82
N LEU A 54 11.36 -4.97 -1.30
CA LEU A 54 10.77 -5.24 0.02
C LEU A 54 11.50 -4.49 1.13
N ASN A 55 12.83 -4.43 1.05
CA ASN A 55 13.65 -3.68 1.98
C ASN A 55 13.35 -2.17 1.90
N THR A 56 13.11 -1.65 0.71
CA THR A 56 12.71 -0.24 0.52
C THR A 56 11.33 0.03 1.11
N LEU A 57 10.34 -0.84 0.86
CA LEU A 57 8.99 -0.71 1.41
C LEU A 57 8.95 -0.86 2.93
N SER A 58 9.81 -1.70 3.51
CA SER A 58 9.93 -1.87 4.95
C SER A 58 10.79 -0.79 5.64
N GLY A 59 11.33 0.16 4.88
CA GLY A 59 12.19 1.21 5.41
C GLY A 59 13.51 0.71 5.98
N SER A 60 14.13 -0.29 5.36
CA SER A 60 15.34 -1.02 5.78
C SER A 60 15.15 -2.00 6.95
N ALA A 61 13.94 -2.22 7.42
CA ALA A 61 13.68 -3.18 8.48
C ALA A 61 14.04 -4.62 8.08
N LEU A 62 13.89 -4.95 6.79
CA LEU A 62 14.28 -6.25 6.26
C LEU A 62 15.81 -6.48 6.29
N SER A 63 16.60 -5.47 5.88
CA SER A 63 18.07 -5.54 5.86
C SER A 63 18.71 -5.58 7.25
N GLN A 64 17.98 -5.17 8.26
CA GLN A 64 18.43 -5.20 9.64
C GLN A 64 17.83 -6.37 10.42
N ALA A 65 17.07 -7.26 9.75
CA ALA A 65 16.32 -8.35 10.39
C ALA A 65 15.60 -7.89 11.66
N THR A 66 14.91 -6.74 11.59
CA THR A 66 14.29 -6.14 12.77
C THR A 66 12.99 -6.82 13.15
N LEU A 67 12.46 -6.47 14.33
CA LEU A 67 11.10 -6.84 14.79
C LEU A 67 10.05 -6.58 13.71
N PHE A 68 10.26 -5.60 12.85
CA PHE A 68 9.36 -5.18 11.79
C PHE A 68 9.83 -5.59 10.39
N ALA A 69 10.66 -6.64 10.28
CA ALA A 69 11.22 -7.08 8.99
C ALA A 69 10.14 -7.40 7.94
N LEU A 70 9.05 -8.05 8.33
CA LEU A 70 7.91 -8.30 7.45
C LEU A 70 7.00 -7.07 7.28
N SER A 71 7.24 -6.01 8.08
CA SER A 71 6.46 -4.75 8.01
C SER A 71 4.95 -5.00 8.05
N ILE A 72 4.18 -4.24 7.29
CA ILE A 72 2.72 -4.33 7.19
C ILE A 72 2.25 -5.23 6.03
N GLN A 73 3.17 -5.81 5.28
CA GLN A 73 2.87 -6.57 4.06
C GLN A 73 1.95 -7.79 4.30
N PRO A 74 2.14 -8.61 5.35
CA PRO A 74 1.23 -9.73 5.63
C PRO A 74 -0.21 -9.28 5.89
N TYR A 75 -0.38 -8.12 6.54
CA TYR A 75 -1.69 -7.51 6.73
C TYR A 75 -2.31 -7.03 5.42
N ILE A 76 -1.52 -6.42 4.53
CA ILE A 76 -1.99 -6.01 3.20
C ILE A 76 -2.48 -7.23 2.43
N ASN A 77 -1.70 -8.31 2.39
CA ASN A 77 -2.08 -9.56 1.72
C ASN A 77 -3.39 -10.14 2.30
N ALA A 78 -3.51 -10.18 3.63
CA ALA A 78 -4.73 -10.63 4.29
C ALA A 78 -5.94 -9.73 3.97
N SER A 79 -5.76 -8.41 3.98
CA SER A 79 -6.80 -7.44 3.64
C SER A 79 -7.29 -7.62 2.19
N ILE A 80 -6.36 -7.88 1.28
CA ILE A 80 -6.64 -8.20 -0.12
C ILE A 80 -7.50 -9.44 -0.24
N ILE A 81 -7.10 -10.53 0.41
CA ILE A 81 -7.84 -11.80 0.39
C ILE A 81 -9.27 -11.59 0.91
N ILE A 82 -9.44 -10.91 2.04
CA ILE A 82 -10.76 -10.62 2.61
C ILE A 82 -11.61 -9.74 1.67
N GLN A 83 -11.02 -8.76 0.99
CA GLN A 83 -11.73 -7.94 0.01
C GLN A 83 -12.19 -8.77 -1.19
N LEU A 84 -11.34 -9.66 -1.72
CA LEU A 84 -11.71 -10.59 -2.79
C LEU A 84 -12.80 -11.57 -2.35
N MET A 85 -12.69 -12.13 -1.15
CA MET A 85 -13.75 -12.97 -0.57
C MET A 85 -15.07 -12.22 -0.39
N GLY A 86 -15.00 -10.91 -0.08
CA GLY A 86 -16.16 -10.03 -0.03
C GLY A 86 -16.91 -9.89 -1.35
N MET A 87 -16.27 -10.19 -2.48
CA MET A 87 -16.90 -10.19 -3.81
C MET A 87 -17.39 -11.57 -4.23
N MET A 88 -16.66 -12.61 -3.86
CA MET A 88 -16.95 -13.99 -4.31
C MET A 88 -17.92 -14.73 -3.39
N ILE A 89 -17.88 -14.47 -2.09
CA ILE A 89 -18.60 -15.23 -1.07
C ILE A 89 -19.77 -14.40 -0.53
N LEU A 90 -21.00 -14.91 -0.68
CA LEU A 90 -22.24 -14.25 -0.23
C LEU A 90 -22.22 -13.83 1.24
N TYR A 91 -21.55 -14.60 2.10
CA TYR A 91 -21.41 -14.29 3.53
C TYR A 91 -20.68 -12.96 3.74
N PHE A 92 -19.53 -12.75 3.08
CA PHE A 92 -18.77 -11.51 3.16
C PHE A 92 -19.46 -10.35 2.44
N GLN A 93 -20.20 -10.62 1.34
CA GLN A 93 -21.01 -9.61 0.66
C GLN A 93 -22.11 -9.05 1.59
N LYS A 94 -22.77 -9.91 2.36
CA LYS A 94 -23.76 -9.48 3.35
C LYS A 94 -23.12 -8.58 4.41
N MET A 95 -21.96 -8.99 4.92
CA MET A 95 -21.22 -8.18 5.90
C MET A 95 -20.82 -6.79 5.35
N GLN A 96 -20.42 -6.69 4.08
CA GLN A 96 -20.14 -5.39 3.45
C GLN A 96 -21.37 -4.47 3.42
N LYS A 97 -22.57 -5.04 3.25
CA LYS A 97 -23.84 -4.30 3.24
C LYS A 97 -24.34 -3.91 4.63
N GLU A 98 -23.87 -4.53 5.70
CA GLU A 98 -24.23 -4.22 7.10
C GLU A 98 -23.65 -2.89 7.61
N GLY A 99 -22.90 -2.15 6.80
CA GLY A 99 -22.33 -0.86 7.15
C GLY A 99 -21.19 -0.96 8.18
N GLU A 100 -21.22 -0.14 9.23
CA GLU A 100 -20.12 -0.05 10.20
C GLU A 100 -19.91 -1.34 11.01
N SER A 101 -20.99 -2.02 11.37
CA SER A 101 -20.92 -3.31 12.07
C SER A 101 -20.22 -4.38 11.23
N GLY A 102 -20.59 -4.47 9.96
CA GLY A 102 -19.96 -5.40 9.03
C GLY A 102 -18.48 -5.08 8.77
N ARG A 103 -18.11 -3.80 8.66
CA ARG A 103 -16.70 -3.38 8.56
C ARG A 103 -15.87 -3.80 9.76
N ARG A 104 -16.40 -3.70 10.98
CA ARG A 104 -15.70 -4.16 12.19
C ARG A 104 -15.46 -5.67 12.16
N LYS A 105 -16.45 -6.47 11.74
CA LYS A 105 -16.30 -7.93 11.56
C LYS A 105 -15.27 -8.27 10.48
N MET A 106 -15.30 -7.58 9.34
CA MET A 106 -14.30 -7.77 8.28
C MET A 106 -12.89 -7.46 8.76
N ASN A 107 -12.69 -6.39 9.53
CA ASN A 107 -11.40 -6.07 10.13
C ASN A 107 -10.92 -7.16 11.10
N GLN A 108 -11.82 -7.79 11.87
CA GLN A 108 -11.46 -8.93 12.73
C GLN A 108 -11.01 -10.13 11.92
N TRP A 109 -11.70 -10.47 10.83
CA TRP A 109 -11.29 -11.54 9.91
C TRP A 109 -9.94 -11.24 9.26
N THR A 110 -9.70 -9.98 8.86
CA THR A 110 -8.40 -9.57 8.32
C THR A 110 -7.28 -9.77 9.34
N ARG A 111 -7.49 -9.38 10.61
CA ARG A 111 -6.50 -9.59 11.68
C ARG A 111 -6.20 -11.07 11.90
N PHE A 112 -7.24 -11.91 11.96
CA PHE A 112 -7.08 -13.35 12.11
C PHE A 112 -6.31 -13.95 10.93
N LEU A 113 -6.69 -13.60 9.71
CA LEU A 113 -6.00 -14.07 8.50
C LEU A 113 -4.54 -13.56 8.45
N THR A 114 -4.27 -12.37 8.94
CA THR A 114 -2.90 -11.84 9.05
C THR A 114 -2.03 -12.73 9.92
N ILE A 115 -2.54 -13.22 11.06
CA ILE A 115 -1.80 -14.14 11.93
C ILE A 115 -1.51 -15.46 11.20
N VAL A 116 -2.49 -16.01 10.48
CA VAL A 116 -2.31 -17.24 9.70
C VAL A 116 -1.25 -17.05 8.61
N VAL A 117 -1.31 -15.94 7.88
CA VAL A 117 -0.31 -15.59 6.85
C VAL A 117 1.08 -15.45 7.47
N LEU A 118 1.20 -14.80 8.62
CA LEU A 118 2.46 -14.65 9.34
C LEU A 118 3.01 -15.97 9.86
N ALA A 119 2.16 -16.88 10.32
CA ALA A 119 2.58 -18.21 10.76
C ALA A 119 3.20 -19.04 9.62
N ILE A 120 2.84 -18.74 8.37
CA ILE A 120 3.44 -19.36 7.18
C ILE A 120 4.67 -18.58 6.70
N GLN A 121 4.56 -17.26 6.61
CA GLN A 121 5.63 -16.40 6.09
C GLN A 121 6.80 -16.24 7.06
N GLY A 122 6.56 -16.27 8.37
CA GLY A 122 7.61 -16.13 9.39
C GLY A 122 8.67 -17.23 9.30
N PRO A 123 8.30 -18.52 9.37
CA PRO A 123 9.24 -19.62 9.18
C PRO A 123 9.92 -19.59 7.80
N ALA A 124 9.19 -19.24 6.73
CA ALA A 124 9.76 -19.12 5.39
C ALA A 124 10.82 -18.01 5.31
N TYR A 125 10.57 -16.87 5.97
CA TYR A 125 11.55 -15.79 6.07
C TYR A 125 12.80 -16.23 6.83
N VAL A 126 12.66 -16.89 7.97
CA VAL A 126 13.81 -17.39 8.77
C VAL A 126 14.57 -18.47 8.01
N ALA A 127 13.88 -19.38 7.32
CA ALA A 127 14.50 -20.39 6.48
C ALA A 127 15.33 -19.73 5.34
N ASN A 128 14.81 -18.66 4.75
CA ASN A 128 15.55 -17.89 3.77
C ASN A 128 16.80 -17.23 4.39
N LEU A 129 16.72 -16.68 5.59
CA LEU A 129 17.89 -16.15 6.30
C LEU A 129 18.95 -17.25 6.51
N PHE A 130 18.55 -18.48 6.83
CA PHE A 130 19.48 -19.61 6.97
C PHE A 130 20.17 -20.00 5.66
N HIS A 131 19.53 -19.78 4.51
CA HIS A 131 20.13 -20.04 3.19
C HIS A 131 21.02 -18.90 2.71
N THR A 132 20.74 -17.67 3.13
CA THR A 132 21.45 -16.48 2.64
C THR A 132 22.60 -16.06 3.51
N LEU A 133 22.53 -16.36 4.81
CA LEU A 133 23.54 -15.96 5.78
C LEU A 133 24.41 -17.16 6.21
N PRO A 134 25.72 -16.95 6.44
CA PRO A 134 26.57 -17.99 7.00
C PRO A 134 26.12 -18.37 8.41
N ALA A 135 26.36 -19.62 8.80
CA ALA A 135 25.97 -20.11 10.14
C ALA A 135 26.55 -19.28 11.29
N THR A 136 27.68 -18.61 11.06
CA THR A 136 28.31 -17.69 12.01
C THR A 136 27.51 -16.41 12.29
N ALA A 137 26.54 -16.08 11.42
CA ALA A 137 25.66 -14.94 11.64
C ALA A 137 24.60 -15.20 12.75
N PHE A 138 24.41 -16.47 13.14
CA PHE A 138 23.45 -16.89 14.14
C PHE A 138 24.16 -17.37 15.40
N ILE A 139 23.90 -16.76 16.55
CA ILE A 139 24.56 -17.09 17.83
C ILE A 139 24.28 -18.54 18.25
N TYR A 140 23.10 -19.05 18.00
CA TYR A 140 22.67 -20.42 18.33
C TYR A 140 22.64 -21.37 17.10
N GLY A 141 23.27 -21.00 15.99
CA GLY A 141 23.23 -21.74 14.74
C GLY A 141 21.82 -21.91 14.16
N HIS A 142 21.67 -22.85 13.22
CA HIS A 142 20.40 -23.14 12.54
C HIS A 142 19.54 -24.07 13.41
N SER A 143 18.94 -23.55 14.50
CA SER A 143 18.08 -24.31 15.41
C SER A 143 16.60 -24.17 15.07
N PHE A 144 15.83 -25.25 15.21
CA PHE A 144 14.37 -25.23 15.11
C PHE A 144 13.75 -24.23 16.12
N TRP A 145 14.27 -24.20 17.34
CA TRP A 145 13.80 -23.27 18.36
C TRP A 145 14.00 -21.82 17.99
N PHE A 146 15.08 -21.52 17.25
CA PHE A 146 15.27 -20.16 16.70
C PHE A 146 14.18 -19.79 15.70
N VAL A 147 13.75 -20.72 14.82
CA VAL A 147 12.66 -20.49 13.87
C VAL A 147 11.36 -20.15 14.60
N VAL A 148 11.01 -20.94 15.63
CA VAL A 148 9.79 -20.71 16.44
C VAL A 148 9.86 -19.35 17.13
N TYR A 149 10.95 -19.06 17.82
CA TYR A 149 11.17 -17.83 18.55
C TYR A 149 11.12 -16.59 17.63
N ALA A 150 11.87 -16.60 16.53
CA ALA A 150 11.89 -15.51 15.56
C ALA A 150 10.52 -15.30 14.93
N THR A 151 9.79 -16.38 14.60
CA THR A 151 8.43 -16.29 14.05
C THR A 151 7.47 -15.62 15.03
N VAL A 152 7.51 -15.96 16.31
CA VAL A 152 6.66 -15.34 17.34
C VAL A 152 6.96 -13.84 17.45
N ILE A 153 8.23 -13.45 17.42
CA ILE A 153 8.65 -12.04 17.44
C ILE A 153 8.14 -11.29 16.20
N LEU A 154 8.28 -11.88 15.01
CA LEU A 154 7.81 -11.26 13.77
C LEU A 154 6.27 -11.10 13.76
N ILE A 155 5.53 -12.08 14.30
CA ILE A 155 4.08 -11.98 14.47
C ILE A 155 3.75 -10.82 15.42
N ALA A 156 4.40 -10.75 16.58
CA ALA A 156 4.17 -9.69 17.56
C ALA A 156 4.50 -8.30 16.96
N GLY A 157 5.60 -8.17 16.22
CA GLY A 157 6.01 -6.94 15.56
C GLY A 157 5.01 -6.48 14.51
N THR A 158 4.59 -7.37 13.62
CA THR A 158 3.61 -7.02 12.58
C THR A 158 2.23 -6.68 13.17
N MET A 159 1.78 -7.43 14.19
CA MET A 159 0.51 -7.13 14.88
C MET A 159 0.57 -5.78 15.58
N PHE A 160 1.72 -5.43 16.14
CA PHE A 160 1.94 -4.10 16.74
C PHE A 160 1.87 -2.98 15.70
N ILE A 161 2.53 -3.14 14.53
CA ILE A 161 2.46 -2.16 13.44
C ILE A 161 1.01 -1.99 12.95
N MET A 162 0.30 -3.09 12.77
CA MET A 162 -1.11 -3.06 12.36
C MET A 162 -1.96 -2.29 13.37
N TRP A 163 -1.82 -2.60 14.67
CA TRP A 163 -2.50 -1.89 15.74
C TRP A 163 -2.15 -0.40 15.75
N LEU A 164 -0.87 -0.05 15.54
CA LEU A 164 -0.41 1.33 15.47
C LEU A 164 -1.05 2.07 14.28
N GLY A 165 -1.10 1.42 13.10
CA GLY A 165 -1.75 1.96 11.91
C GLY A 165 -3.24 2.22 12.11
N GLU A 166 -3.96 1.30 12.77
CA GLU A 166 -5.36 1.50 13.14
C GLU A 166 -5.54 2.66 14.12
N LYS A 167 -4.68 2.77 15.14
CA LYS A 167 -4.72 3.88 16.08
C LYS A 167 -4.45 5.23 15.43
N ILE A 168 -3.55 5.29 14.45
CA ILE A 168 -3.32 6.51 13.65
C ILE A 168 -4.57 6.85 12.84
N THR A 169 -5.25 5.85 12.27
CA THR A 169 -6.50 6.07 11.51
C THR A 169 -7.63 6.57 12.42
N ASP A 170 -7.78 6.00 13.62
CA ASP A 170 -8.86 6.33 14.55
C ASP A 170 -8.67 7.70 15.22
N LYS A 171 -7.45 7.99 15.69
CA LYS A 171 -7.15 9.17 16.52
C LYS A 171 -6.32 10.25 15.81
N GLY A 172 -5.75 9.93 14.67
CA GLY A 172 -4.88 10.80 13.89
C GLY A 172 -5.58 11.45 12.71
N ILE A 173 -4.86 11.53 11.60
CA ILE A 173 -5.31 12.12 10.34
C ILE A 173 -5.03 11.14 9.20
N GLY A 174 -6.06 10.88 8.38
CA GLY A 174 -5.93 10.04 7.18
C GLY A 174 -5.85 8.54 7.49
N ASN A 175 -5.28 7.78 6.55
CA ASN A 175 -5.10 6.34 6.69
C ASN A 175 -3.74 6.04 7.32
N GLY A 176 -3.72 5.50 8.54
CA GLY A 176 -2.51 5.24 9.30
C GLY A 176 -1.59 4.20 8.67
N ILE A 177 -2.16 3.19 8.01
CA ILE A 177 -1.40 2.17 7.29
C ILE A 177 -0.62 2.79 6.13
N SER A 178 -1.29 3.64 5.34
CA SER A 178 -0.65 4.36 4.24
C SER A 178 0.44 5.31 4.74
N LEU A 179 0.25 5.95 5.90
CA LEU A 179 1.26 6.80 6.51
C LEU A 179 2.49 6.02 6.97
N ILE A 180 2.32 4.82 7.53
CA ILE A 180 3.43 3.95 7.92
C ILE A 180 4.24 3.50 6.69
N ILE A 181 3.57 3.11 5.61
CA ILE A 181 4.24 2.74 4.34
C ILE A 181 4.99 3.96 3.78
N MET A 182 4.34 5.10 3.73
CA MET A 182 4.95 6.34 3.23
C MET A 182 6.22 6.71 4.00
N ILE A 183 6.19 6.67 5.34
CA ILE A 183 7.36 7.03 6.15
C ILE A 183 8.49 6.00 5.99
N GLY A 184 8.14 4.72 5.77
CA GLY A 184 9.11 3.67 5.46
C GLY A 184 9.90 4.00 4.18
N ILE A 185 9.20 4.40 3.13
CA ILE A 185 9.80 4.77 1.82
C ILE A 185 10.59 6.07 1.93
N VAL A 186 9.97 7.14 2.48
CA VAL A 186 10.57 8.47 2.56
C VAL A 186 11.81 8.50 3.46
N ALA A 187 11.88 7.65 4.48
CA ALA A 187 13.02 7.60 5.40
C ALA A 187 14.34 7.20 4.72
N ARG A 188 14.31 6.48 3.60
CA ARG A 188 15.52 6.13 2.83
C ARG A 188 15.92 7.17 1.79
N LEU A 189 15.00 8.07 1.44
CA LEU A 189 15.23 9.05 0.38
C LEU A 189 16.46 9.96 0.63
N PRO A 190 16.71 10.49 1.85
CA PRO A 190 17.90 11.28 2.09
C PRO A 190 19.20 10.50 1.88
N HIS A 191 19.26 9.24 2.35
CA HIS A 191 20.43 8.38 2.16
C HIS A 191 20.66 8.03 0.70
N ALA A 192 19.59 7.73 -0.04
CA ALA A 192 19.67 7.42 -1.46
C ALA A 192 20.17 8.62 -2.27
N LEU A 193 19.66 9.84 -1.97
CA LEU A 193 20.12 11.07 -2.62
C LEU A 193 21.59 11.37 -2.32
N LEU A 194 22.01 11.22 -1.07
CA LEU A 194 23.41 11.43 -0.69
C LEU A 194 24.34 10.41 -1.36
N ALA A 195 23.92 9.14 -1.43
CA ALA A 195 24.69 8.08 -2.10
C ALA A 195 24.84 8.37 -3.60
N GLU A 196 23.76 8.80 -4.28
CA GLU A 196 23.78 9.17 -5.70
C GLU A 196 24.71 10.36 -5.95
N VAL A 197 24.58 11.43 -5.14
CA VAL A 197 25.44 12.61 -5.24
C VAL A 197 26.90 12.21 -5.05
N ASN A 198 27.24 11.40 -4.03
CA ASN A 198 28.61 10.96 -3.80
C ASN A 198 29.15 10.09 -4.94
N ALA A 199 28.33 9.17 -5.46
CA ALA A 199 28.70 8.31 -6.59
C ALA A 199 29.03 9.16 -7.84
N ARG A 200 28.23 10.17 -8.13
CA ARG A 200 28.43 11.06 -9.28
C ARG A 200 29.66 11.97 -9.15
N PHE A 201 29.97 12.45 -7.93
CA PHE A 201 31.18 13.25 -7.71
C PHE A 201 32.47 12.43 -7.71
N GLN A 202 32.40 11.11 -7.44
CA GLN A 202 33.58 10.23 -7.46
C GLN A 202 33.92 9.69 -8.85
N THR A 203 32.97 9.65 -9.78
CA THR A 203 33.19 9.25 -11.18
C THR A 203 33.65 10.46 -12.01
N SER A 204 34.72 10.29 -12.77
CA SER A 204 35.30 11.37 -13.62
C SER A 204 34.32 11.93 -14.67
N ASP A 205 33.28 11.18 -15.04
CA ASP A 205 32.21 11.60 -15.94
C ASP A 205 30.99 12.22 -15.18
N GLY A 206 31.08 12.33 -13.87
CA GLY A 206 30.00 12.84 -13.03
C GLY A 206 29.89 14.35 -13.10
N SER A 207 29.23 14.85 -14.12
CA SER A 207 28.96 16.28 -14.20
C SER A 207 27.79 16.65 -13.26
N ALA A 208 27.92 17.79 -12.59
CA ALA A 208 26.82 18.40 -11.83
C ALA A 208 25.54 18.54 -12.68
N ILE A 209 25.66 18.58 -14.00
CA ILE A 209 24.56 18.63 -14.98
C ILE A 209 23.69 17.38 -14.88
N MET A 210 24.28 16.18 -14.70
CA MET A 210 23.49 14.93 -14.54
C MET A 210 22.67 14.91 -13.26
N ILE A 211 23.21 15.40 -12.15
CA ILE A 211 22.46 15.50 -10.88
C ILE A 211 21.28 16.47 -11.04
N ILE A 212 21.49 17.61 -11.71
CA ILE A 212 20.41 18.56 -11.98
C ILE A 212 19.34 17.94 -12.88
N LEU A 213 19.74 17.20 -13.92
CA LEU A 213 18.82 16.50 -14.82
C LEU A 213 17.98 15.47 -14.06
N GLU A 214 18.59 14.66 -13.19
CA GLU A 214 17.91 13.68 -12.34
C GLU A 214 16.91 14.35 -11.39
N LEU A 215 17.28 15.44 -10.75
CA LEU A 215 16.37 16.20 -9.87
C LEU A 215 15.20 16.82 -10.64
N VAL A 216 15.45 17.36 -11.84
CA VAL A 216 14.39 17.91 -12.70
C VAL A 216 13.43 16.79 -13.13
N LEU A 217 13.96 15.64 -13.53
CA LEU A 217 13.15 14.48 -13.93
C LEU A 217 12.34 13.95 -12.76
N LEU A 218 12.93 13.85 -11.57
CA LEU A 218 12.23 13.49 -10.33
C LEU A 218 11.08 14.46 -10.03
N ALA A 219 11.33 15.76 -10.09
CA ALA A 219 10.31 16.79 -9.89
C ALA A 219 9.17 16.70 -10.92
N LEU A 220 9.51 16.39 -12.18
CA LEU A 220 8.53 16.21 -13.25
C LEU A 220 7.63 14.98 -12.99
N VAL A 221 8.22 13.87 -12.55
CA VAL A 221 7.47 12.66 -12.15
C VAL A 221 6.54 12.98 -10.98
N PHE A 222 7.00 13.71 -9.96
CA PHE A 222 6.14 14.13 -8.85
C PHE A 222 4.98 14.99 -9.33
N MET A 223 5.23 15.98 -10.18
CA MET A 223 4.17 16.84 -10.70
C MET A 223 3.15 16.05 -11.53
N ALA A 224 3.61 15.13 -12.39
CA ALA A 224 2.73 14.27 -13.18
C ALA A 224 1.87 13.36 -12.29
N THR A 225 2.46 12.78 -11.25
CA THR A 225 1.74 11.94 -10.28
C THR A 225 0.69 12.74 -9.51
N ILE A 226 1.03 13.94 -9.04
CA ILE A 226 0.09 14.82 -8.34
C ILE A 226 -1.06 15.22 -9.26
N ALA A 227 -0.77 15.59 -10.51
CA ALA A 227 -1.78 15.93 -11.50
C ALA A 227 -2.76 14.76 -11.74
N LEU A 228 -2.24 13.52 -11.86
CA LEU A 228 -3.05 12.33 -12.06
C LEU A 228 -3.92 12.01 -10.83
N VAL A 229 -3.38 12.15 -9.62
CA VAL A 229 -4.12 11.89 -8.38
C VAL A 229 -5.19 12.95 -8.11
N GLN A 230 -4.93 14.21 -8.48
CA GLN A 230 -5.87 15.32 -8.34
C GLN A 230 -6.88 15.40 -9.50
N ALA A 231 -6.66 14.68 -10.59
CA ALA A 231 -7.52 14.69 -11.75
C ALA A 231 -8.92 14.15 -11.39
N VAL A 232 -9.92 15.02 -11.54
CA VAL A 232 -11.31 14.72 -11.20
C VAL A 232 -12.20 15.11 -12.38
N ARG A 233 -13.02 14.17 -12.86
CA ARG A 233 -14.06 14.45 -13.82
C ARG A 233 -15.32 14.89 -13.09
N LYS A 234 -15.78 16.11 -13.36
CA LYS A 234 -16.98 16.67 -12.74
C LYS A 234 -18.20 16.33 -13.58
N VAL A 235 -19.09 15.49 -13.03
CA VAL A 235 -20.37 15.15 -13.68
C VAL A 235 -21.44 16.09 -13.15
N PRO A 236 -22.09 16.91 -14.01
CA PRO A 236 -23.14 17.81 -13.55
C PRO A 236 -24.40 17.03 -13.16
N VAL A 237 -24.89 17.29 -11.96
CA VAL A 237 -26.16 16.73 -11.44
C VAL A 237 -27.06 17.88 -11.02
N GLN A 238 -28.32 17.79 -11.41
CA GLN A 238 -29.35 18.76 -11.04
C GLN A 238 -30.35 18.09 -10.11
N TYR A 239 -30.58 18.72 -8.96
CA TYR A 239 -31.58 18.27 -8.01
C TYR A 239 -32.89 19.02 -8.23
N ALA A 240 -34.00 18.33 -8.05
CA ALA A 240 -35.34 18.95 -8.12
C ALA A 240 -35.46 20.06 -7.07
N LYS A 241 -36.10 21.16 -7.46
CA LYS A 241 -36.43 22.26 -6.54
C LYS A 241 -37.49 21.78 -5.53
N ARG A 242 -37.21 21.91 -4.25
CA ARG A 242 -38.20 21.71 -3.19
C ARG A 242 -38.67 23.07 -2.67
N ILE A 243 -39.97 23.31 -2.67
CA ILE A 243 -40.59 24.49 -2.06
C ILE A 243 -41.12 24.07 -0.69
N ILE A 244 -40.61 24.66 0.37
CA ILE A 244 -41.08 24.46 1.74
C ILE A 244 -41.54 25.83 2.27
N GLY A 245 -42.85 26.01 2.30
CA GLY A 245 -43.45 27.32 2.61
C GLY A 245 -43.10 28.34 1.51
N ASN A 246 -42.65 29.54 1.88
CA ASN A 246 -42.30 30.63 0.97
C ASN A 246 -40.81 30.63 0.54
N LYS A 247 -40.04 29.59 0.90
CA LYS A 247 -38.61 29.50 0.55
C LYS A 247 -38.36 28.35 -0.43
N GLN A 248 -37.67 28.66 -1.52
CA GLN A 248 -37.17 27.65 -2.48
C GLN A 248 -35.85 27.07 -1.99
N TYR A 249 -35.80 25.73 -1.83
CA TYR A 249 -34.60 24.98 -1.52
C TYR A 249 -34.26 24.09 -2.72
N GLY A 250 -32.98 24.06 -3.14
CA GLY A 250 -32.51 23.23 -4.25
C GLY A 250 -32.50 23.97 -5.61
N GLY A 251 -32.28 23.22 -6.69
CA GLY A 251 -32.19 23.78 -8.06
C GLY A 251 -30.80 24.27 -8.44
N VAL A 252 -29.82 24.18 -7.55
CA VAL A 252 -28.42 24.51 -7.84
C VAL A 252 -27.78 23.31 -8.54
N ARG A 253 -27.05 23.55 -9.65
CA ARG A 253 -26.22 22.52 -10.28
C ARG A 253 -25.12 22.11 -9.33
N GLN A 254 -25.09 20.85 -8.95
CA GLN A 254 -24.01 20.24 -8.20
C GLN A 254 -23.18 19.35 -9.12
N TYR A 255 -21.94 19.08 -8.74
CA TYR A 255 -21.05 18.22 -9.52
C TYR A 255 -20.66 17.02 -8.66
N ILE A 256 -20.81 15.83 -9.22
CA ILE A 256 -20.25 14.61 -8.62
C ILE A 256 -18.81 14.50 -9.09
N PRO A 257 -17.84 14.55 -8.15
CA PRO A 257 -16.42 14.42 -8.51
C PRO A 257 -16.07 12.94 -8.70
N LEU A 258 -15.89 12.49 -9.92
CA LEU A 258 -15.32 11.18 -10.24
C LEU A 258 -13.82 11.28 -10.35
N LYS A 259 -13.08 10.62 -9.46
CA LYS A 259 -11.62 10.58 -9.52
C LYS A 259 -11.19 9.71 -10.71
N MET A 260 -10.25 10.20 -11.53
CA MET A 260 -9.69 9.42 -12.63
C MET A 260 -8.94 8.19 -12.13
N ASN A 261 -8.19 8.32 -11.03
CA ASN A 261 -7.58 7.20 -10.33
C ASN A 261 -8.37 6.88 -9.05
N ALA A 262 -9.52 6.22 -9.20
CA ALA A 262 -10.33 5.80 -8.06
C ALA A 262 -9.70 4.65 -7.27
N ALA A 263 -8.94 3.78 -7.95
CA ALA A 263 -8.27 2.62 -7.36
C ALA A 263 -7.05 2.98 -6.49
N ASN A 264 -6.51 4.20 -6.62
CA ASN A 264 -5.33 4.68 -5.91
C ASN A 264 -4.11 3.74 -6.09
N VAL A 265 -3.44 3.34 -4.98
CA VAL A 265 -2.23 2.52 -4.96
C VAL A 265 -2.54 1.01 -4.94
N MET A 266 -3.79 0.61 -4.68
CA MET A 266 -4.15 -0.79 -4.48
C MET A 266 -3.77 -1.72 -5.65
N PRO A 267 -4.00 -1.37 -6.93
CA PRO A 267 -3.64 -2.21 -8.05
C PRO A 267 -2.16 -2.60 -8.10
N ILE A 268 -1.27 -1.66 -7.77
CA ILE A 268 0.18 -1.90 -7.76
C ILE A 268 0.54 -2.90 -6.67
N ILE A 269 -0.03 -2.76 -5.48
CA ILE A 269 0.20 -3.67 -4.35
C ILE A 269 -0.25 -5.09 -4.70
N PHE A 270 -1.42 -5.24 -5.36
CA PHE A 270 -1.91 -6.54 -5.81
C PHE A 270 -1.03 -7.16 -6.89
N ALA A 271 -0.64 -6.38 -7.88
CA ALA A 271 0.24 -6.85 -8.94
C ALA A 271 1.57 -7.35 -8.35
N GLN A 272 2.17 -6.58 -7.43
CA GLN A 272 3.40 -6.99 -6.75
C GLN A 272 3.22 -8.25 -5.90
N ALA A 273 2.10 -8.40 -5.19
CA ALA A 273 1.82 -9.61 -4.41
C ALA A 273 1.72 -10.85 -5.32
N LEU A 274 1.12 -10.74 -6.50
CA LEU A 274 1.06 -11.84 -7.47
C LEU A 274 2.40 -12.14 -8.12
N MET A 275 3.28 -11.16 -8.26
CA MET A 275 4.64 -11.37 -8.80
C MET A 275 5.51 -12.27 -7.92
N PHE A 276 5.09 -12.55 -6.67
CA PHE A 276 5.73 -13.59 -5.84
C PHE A 276 5.43 -15.02 -6.29
N ILE A 277 4.30 -15.24 -6.97
CA ILE A 277 3.87 -16.58 -7.37
C ILE A 277 4.88 -17.27 -8.30
N PRO A 278 5.39 -16.63 -9.39
CA PRO A 278 6.41 -17.24 -10.23
C PRO A 278 7.67 -17.68 -9.48
N MET A 279 8.04 -16.95 -8.42
CA MET A 279 9.22 -17.32 -7.62
C MET A 279 9.05 -18.60 -6.81
N LEU A 280 7.83 -19.01 -6.48
CA LEU A 280 7.57 -20.29 -5.82
C LEU A 280 7.90 -21.48 -6.71
N PHE A 281 7.92 -21.28 -8.04
CA PHE A 281 8.22 -22.31 -9.02
C PHE A 281 9.71 -22.42 -9.36
N THR A 282 10.60 -21.76 -8.64
CA THR A 282 12.06 -21.78 -8.89
C THR A 282 12.63 -23.18 -8.92
N LYS A 283 12.13 -24.09 -8.05
CA LYS A 283 12.58 -25.50 -8.00
C LYS A 283 12.02 -26.36 -9.14
N ILE A 284 10.86 -26.00 -9.69
CA ILE A 284 10.15 -26.80 -10.72
C ILE A 284 10.53 -26.31 -12.12
N ALA A 285 10.64 -25.01 -12.32
CA ALA A 285 10.89 -24.35 -13.58
C ALA A 285 11.90 -23.19 -13.41
N PRO A 286 13.21 -23.48 -13.24
CA PRO A 286 14.19 -22.46 -12.92
C PRO A 286 14.34 -21.38 -14.01
N GLY A 287 14.20 -21.73 -15.28
CA GLY A 287 14.25 -20.78 -16.40
C GLY A 287 13.08 -19.79 -16.38
N PHE A 288 11.88 -20.26 -16.07
CA PHE A 288 10.70 -19.42 -15.91
C PHE A 288 10.84 -18.48 -14.70
N ALA A 289 11.18 -19.02 -13.55
CA ALA A 289 11.35 -18.22 -12.33
C ALA A 289 12.50 -17.21 -12.46
N GLY A 290 13.59 -17.55 -13.15
CA GLY A 290 14.71 -16.64 -13.40
C GLY A 290 14.33 -15.41 -14.21
N ALA A 291 13.44 -15.56 -15.20
CA ALA A 291 12.93 -14.43 -15.99
C ALA A 291 12.13 -13.41 -15.17
N PHE A 292 11.56 -13.84 -14.03
CA PHE A 292 10.80 -13.00 -13.11
C PHE A 292 11.59 -12.58 -11.85
N ALA A 293 12.78 -13.10 -11.66
CA ALA A 293 13.63 -12.74 -10.52
C ALA A 293 14.29 -11.36 -10.69
N ASP A 294 14.58 -10.98 -11.94
CA ASP A 294 15.21 -9.70 -12.26
C ASP A 294 14.12 -8.62 -12.46
N MET A 295 14.09 -7.64 -11.56
CA MET A 295 13.15 -6.52 -11.62
C MET A 295 13.40 -5.57 -12.78
N THR A 296 14.62 -5.54 -13.33
CA THR A 296 14.96 -4.75 -14.52
C THR A 296 14.63 -5.47 -15.80
N GLY A 297 14.36 -6.78 -15.73
CA GLY A 297 14.05 -7.64 -16.85
C GLY A 297 12.74 -7.26 -17.57
N PHE A 298 12.73 -7.48 -18.90
CA PHE A 298 11.57 -7.20 -19.74
C PHE A 298 10.31 -7.96 -19.26
N TRP A 299 10.42 -9.26 -18.98
CA TRP A 299 9.29 -10.12 -18.61
C TRP A 299 8.66 -9.71 -17.28
N TYR A 300 9.49 -9.33 -16.30
CA TYR A 300 9.01 -8.81 -15.03
C TYR A 300 8.17 -7.55 -15.24
N ASN A 301 8.74 -6.55 -15.91
CA ASN A 301 8.08 -5.25 -16.11
C ASN A 301 6.83 -5.35 -17.00
N PHE A 302 6.87 -6.17 -18.04
CA PHE A 302 5.71 -6.40 -18.92
C PHE A 302 4.54 -7.05 -18.14
N THR A 303 4.82 -8.13 -17.40
CA THR A 303 3.78 -8.81 -16.61
C THR A 303 3.24 -7.92 -15.51
N LEU A 304 4.12 -7.18 -14.82
CA LEU A 304 3.71 -6.21 -13.80
C LEU A 304 2.78 -5.15 -14.40
N ALA A 305 3.11 -4.59 -15.56
CA ALA A 305 2.28 -3.58 -16.24
C ALA A 305 0.90 -4.14 -16.61
N VAL A 306 0.84 -5.35 -17.18
CA VAL A 306 -0.42 -6.02 -17.52
C VAL A 306 -1.27 -6.26 -16.27
N LEU A 307 -0.67 -6.76 -15.19
CA LEU A 307 -1.36 -6.98 -13.92
C LEU A 307 -1.88 -5.67 -13.31
N VAL A 308 -1.06 -4.62 -13.31
CA VAL A 308 -1.48 -3.30 -12.80
C VAL A 308 -2.68 -2.77 -13.59
N ILE A 309 -2.68 -2.87 -14.92
CA ILE A 309 -3.79 -2.45 -15.76
C ILE A 309 -5.04 -3.28 -15.43
N ALA A 310 -4.92 -4.61 -15.40
CA ALA A 310 -6.03 -5.51 -15.10
C ALA A 310 -6.65 -5.21 -13.73
N PHE A 311 -5.82 -5.06 -12.70
CA PHE A 311 -6.29 -4.72 -11.35
C PHE A 311 -6.84 -3.30 -11.23
N THR A 312 -6.34 -2.35 -12.01
CA THR A 312 -6.90 -1.00 -12.05
C THR A 312 -8.33 -1.02 -12.57
N TYR A 313 -8.59 -1.71 -13.67
CA TYR A 313 -9.95 -1.91 -14.18
C TYR A 313 -10.85 -2.61 -13.17
N PHE A 314 -10.37 -3.71 -12.61
CA PHE A 314 -11.10 -4.50 -11.63
C PHE A 314 -11.46 -3.68 -10.38
N TYR A 315 -10.50 -2.97 -9.79
CA TYR A 315 -10.73 -2.12 -8.63
C TYR A 315 -11.63 -0.94 -8.89
N THR A 316 -11.47 -0.30 -10.06
CA THR A 316 -12.31 0.82 -10.45
C THR A 316 -13.76 0.38 -10.57
N ALA A 317 -14.03 -0.78 -11.18
CA ALA A 317 -15.36 -1.36 -11.29
C ALA A 317 -16.02 -1.66 -9.93
N ILE A 318 -15.21 -1.97 -8.91
CA ILE A 318 -15.70 -2.23 -7.54
C ILE A 318 -16.01 -0.95 -6.79
N ILE A 319 -15.09 0.02 -6.84
CA ILE A 319 -15.20 1.28 -6.07
C ILE A 319 -16.26 2.18 -6.68
N VAL A 320 -16.28 2.29 -7.99
CA VAL A 320 -17.27 3.05 -8.73
C VAL A 320 -18.37 2.09 -9.18
N ASN A 321 -19.42 1.96 -8.37
CA ASN A 321 -20.60 1.18 -8.75
C ASN A 321 -21.64 2.08 -9.41
N PRO A 322 -21.76 2.07 -10.75
CA PRO A 322 -22.66 2.96 -11.48
C PRO A 322 -24.12 2.77 -11.09
N GLN A 323 -24.50 1.53 -10.75
CA GLN A 323 -25.85 1.18 -10.40
C GLN A 323 -26.25 1.78 -9.05
N MET A 324 -25.38 1.66 -8.03
CA MET A 324 -25.61 2.24 -6.71
C MET A 324 -25.66 3.77 -6.78
N MET A 325 -24.76 4.39 -7.56
CA MET A 325 -24.74 5.84 -7.77
C MET A 325 -26.01 6.35 -8.47
N ALA A 326 -26.50 5.65 -9.47
CA ALA A 326 -27.73 6.01 -10.18
C ALA A 326 -28.97 5.87 -9.28
N ASP A 327 -29.03 4.83 -8.45
CA ASP A 327 -30.11 4.61 -7.48
C ASP A 327 -30.10 5.68 -6.37
N ASP A 328 -28.94 6.04 -5.86
CA ASP A 328 -28.80 7.11 -4.86
C ASP A 328 -29.21 8.47 -5.43
N MET A 329 -28.80 8.77 -6.67
CA MET A 329 -29.27 9.98 -7.35
C MET A 329 -30.78 9.98 -7.50
N LYS A 330 -31.38 8.87 -7.92
CA LYS A 330 -32.83 8.74 -8.08
C LYS A 330 -33.57 8.92 -6.76
N ARG A 331 -33.06 8.31 -5.67
CA ARG A 331 -33.66 8.46 -4.31
C ARG A 331 -33.62 9.90 -3.81
N ASN A 332 -32.55 10.61 -4.13
CA ASN A 332 -32.36 12.01 -3.72
C ASN A 332 -32.99 13.02 -4.69
N GLY A 333 -33.72 12.57 -5.72
CA GLY A 333 -34.36 13.43 -6.72
C GLY A 333 -33.36 14.15 -7.63
N GLY A 334 -32.15 13.63 -7.77
CA GLY A 334 -31.10 14.12 -8.66
C GLY A 334 -31.18 13.46 -10.04
N PHE A 335 -30.84 14.21 -11.09
CA PHE A 335 -30.73 13.69 -12.45
C PHE A 335 -29.59 14.38 -13.19
N ILE A 336 -29.03 13.67 -14.18
CA ILE A 336 -28.02 14.25 -15.06
C ILE A 336 -28.74 14.93 -16.23
N PRO A 337 -28.47 16.22 -16.51
CA PRO A 337 -29.11 16.92 -17.63
C PRO A 337 -28.86 16.19 -18.96
N GLY A 338 -29.95 15.89 -19.67
CA GLY A 338 -29.91 15.17 -20.96
C GLY A 338 -29.92 13.64 -20.86
N VAL A 339 -29.92 13.05 -19.65
CA VAL A 339 -29.95 11.59 -19.44
C VAL A 339 -31.18 11.19 -18.63
N LYS A 340 -31.97 10.22 -19.10
CA LYS A 340 -33.13 9.74 -18.34
C LYS A 340 -32.69 9.00 -17.07
N PRO A 341 -33.35 9.26 -15.91
CA PRO A 341 -33.05 8.54 -14.66
C PRO A 341 -33.24 7.02 -14.81
N GLY A 342 -32.35 6.23 -14.20
CA GLY A 342 -32.38 4.78 -14.23
C GLY A 342 -31.29 4.18 -15.13
N LYS A 343 -31.60 3.17 -15.95
CA LYS A 343 -30.63 2.44 -16.78
C LYS A 343 -29.75 3.32 -17.67
N GLN A 344 -30.30 4.40 -18.22
CA GLN A 344 -29.50 5.32 -19.05
C GLN A 344 -28.46 6.09 -18.24
N THR A 345 -28.78 6.44 -16.98
CA THR A 345 -27.83 7.06 -16.07
C THR A 345 -26.71 6.09 -15.69
N VAL A 346 -27.02 4.79 -15.49
CA VAL A 346 -26.03 3.75 -15.25
C VAL A 346 -25.08 3.63 -16.44
N ASN A 347 -25.60 3.48 -17.65
CA ASN A 347 -24.81 3.37 -18.86
C ASN A 347 -23.95 4.62 -19.12
N TYR A 348 -24.48 5.80 -18.83
CA TYR A 348 -23.72 7.04 -18.95
C TYR A 348 -22.53 7.10 -17.99
N ILE A 349 -22.72 6.68 -16.71
CA ILE A 349 -21.65 6.65 -15.71
C ILE A 349 -20.62 5.57 -16.06
N ASP A 350 -21.06 4.45 -16.61
CA ASP A 350 -20.19 3.33 -16.99
C ASP A 350 -19.29 3.66 -18.21
N THR A 351 -19.78 4.54 -19.09
CA THR A 351 -19.01 5.00 -20.29
C THR A 351 -18.08 6.19 -19.99
N LEU A 352 -18.15 6.78 -18.81
CA LEU A 352 -17.31 7.91 -18.39
C LEU A 352 -15.91 7.46 -17.97
#